data_f047c6ef4322e1267e9d83e33697fbcb
#
_entry.id   f047c6ef4322e1267e9d83e33697fbcb
#
_cell.length_a   1.000
_cell.length_b   1.000
_cell.length_c   1.000
_cell.angle_alpha   90.00
_cell.angle_beta   90.00
_cell.angle_gamma   90.00
#
_symmetry.space_group_name_H-M   'P 1'
#
loop_
_entity.id
_entity.type
_entity.pdbx_description
1 polymer ?
#
loop_
_entity_poly.entity_id
_entity_poly.type
_entity_poly.pdbx_seq_one_letter_code
_entity_poly.pdbx_strand_id
1 'polypeptide(L)'
;MQITTQTIDEVLYPKIEAHTTGFLEVSNLHTIAWERSGNPDGIPVIVIHGGPGGGSQPSYRRYFDPTKFDIIQFDQRGCGQSTPYAELEDNNTHASVSDLEKLREHFGIEKWHVFGGSWGSTLSLIYAQNHPSRVLSLTLRGIFMCRKSELHWFYQDGASHVFPDAFEPYRDHIPLPEQGDLIKAYYARLTSDDVCLLYTSPSPRDNTG
;
A
#
# COMPACT_ATOMS: atom_id res chain seq x y z
N MET A 1 22.22 32.67 1.22
CA MET A 1 22.17 31.27 0.76
C MET A 1 20.83 31.12 0.04
N GLN A 2 20.80 31.11 -1.30
CA GLN A 2 19.57 30.89 -2.04
C GLN A 2 19.23 29.40 -1.94
N ILE A 3 18.14 29.06 -1.29
CA ILE A 3 17.58 27.72 -1.29
C ILE A 3 16.89 27.56 -2.64
N THR A 4 17.55 26.90 -3.58
CA THR A 4 16.93 26.51 -4.85
C THR A 4 15.94 25.40 -4.53
N THR A 5 14.64 25.68 -4.64
CA THR A 5 13.60 24.68 -4.50
C THR A 5 13.64 23.81 -5.75
N GLN A 6 14.20 22.61 -5.64
CA GLN A 6 14.14 21.62 -6.71
C GLN A 6 12.68 21.16 -6.88
N THR A 7 12.23 21.07 -8.10
CA THR A 7 10.93 20.48 -8.42
C THR A 7 10.98 18.96 -8.26
N ILE A 8 9.82 18.33 -8.01
CA ILE A 8 9.72 16.86 -7.94
C ILE A 8 10.27 16.17 -9.20
N ASP A 9 10.10 16.78 -10.37
CA ASP A 9 10.59 16.24 -11.63
C ASP A 9 12.12 16.31 -11.78
N GLU A 10 12.79 17.18 -11.04
CA GLU A 10 14.26 17.26 -11.01
C GLU A 10 14.91 16.25 -10.07
N VAL A 11 14.14 15.69 -9.12
CA VAL A 11 14.64 14.75 -8.10
C VAL A 11 14.35 13.30 -8.47
N LEU A 12 13.24 13.05 -9.18
CA LEU A 12 12.82 11.71 -9.56
C LEU A 12 13.35 11.32 -10.94
N TYR A 13 13.52 10.03 -11.17
CA TYR A 13 13.82 9.50 -12.49
C TYR A 13 12.70 9.80 -13.50
N PRO A 14 12.97 9.76 -14.79
CA PRO A 14 11.97 10.01 -15.84
C PRO A 14 10.75 9.11 -15.69
N LYS A 15 9.62 9.58 -16.19
CA LYS A 15 8.41 8.74 -16.32
C LYS A 15 8.68 7.62 -17.32
N ILE A 16 8.33 6.42 -16.93
CA ILE A 16 8.41 5.23 -17.80
C ILE A 16 7.09 4.46 -17.74
N GLU A 17 6.81 3.71 -18.79
CA GLU A 17 5.68 2.80 -18.83
C GLU A 17 6.09 1.37 -18.40
N ALA A 18 5.12 0.59 -17.96
CA ALA A 18 5.32 -0.82 -17.75
C ALA A 18 5.52 -1.53 -19.10
N HIS A 19 6.56 -2.34 -19.20
CA HIS A 19 6.81 -3.16 -20.40
C HIS A 19 6.03 -4.48 -20.38
N THR A 20 5.60 -4.91 -19.21
CA THR A 20 4.81 -6.13 -19.02
C THR A 20 3.82 -5.95 -17.87
N THR A 21 2.60 -6.39 -18.10
CA THR A 21 1.54 -6.43 -17.06
C THR A 21 0.88 -7.79 -17.10
N GLY A 22 0.27 -8.20 -15.98
CA GLY A 22 -0.45 -9.46 -15.93
C GLY A 22 -1.21 -9.66 -14.64
N PHE A 23 -1.73 -10.86 -14.52
CA PHE A 23 -2.49 -11.31 -13.36
C PHE A 23 -1.91 -12.63 -12.85
N LEU A 24 -1.96 -12.83 -11.53
CA LEU A 24 -1.50 -14.05 -10.87
C LEU A 24 -2.59 -14.54 -9.92
N GLU A 25 -3.09 -15.75 -10.15
CA GLU A 25 -3.97 -16.43 -9.20
C GLU A 25 -3.16 -16.80 -7.95
N VAL A 26 -3.51 -16.19 -6.81
CA VAL A 26 -2.81 -16.40 -5.54
C VAL A 26 -3.62 -17.26 -4.56
N SER A 27 -4.88 -17.49 -4.85
CA SER A 27 -5.76 -18.45 -4.16
C SER A 27 -6.93 -18.83 -5.07
N ASN A 28 -7.82 -19.69 -4.59
CA ASN A 28 -9.07 -20.02 -5.32
C ASN A 28 -9.99 -18.81 -5.45
N LEU A 29 -9.82 -17.80 -4.61
CA LEU A 29 -10.66 -16.60 -4.58
C LEU A 29 -9.95 -15.38 -5.19
N HIS A 30 -8.65 -15.21 -4.92
CA HIS A 30 -7.93 -13.99 -5.24
C HIS A 30 -6.98 -14.14 -6.42
N THR A 31 -7.05 -13.15 -7.30
CA THR A 31 -6.09 -12.91 -8.40
C THR A 31 -5.52 -11.51 -8.24
N ILE A 32 -4.20 -11.39 -8.17
CA ILE A 32 -3.51 -10.10 -8.03
C ILE A 32 -3.00 -9.59 -9.38
N ALA A 33 -3.18 -8.31 -9.61
CA ALA A 33 -2.63 -7.59 -10.76
C ALA A 33 -1.19 -7.18 -10.47
N TRP A 34 -0.32 -7.27 -11.47
CA TRP A 34 1.07 -6.87 -11.37
C TRP A 34 1.57 -6.21 -12.64
N GLU A 35 2.64 -5.45 -12.50
CA GLU A 35 3.37 -4.86 -13.61
C GLU A 35 4.88 -4.93 -13.40
N ARG A 36 5.64 -4.94 -14.50
CA ARG A 36 7.09 -4.79 -14.52
C ARG A 36 7.48 -3.64 -15.42
N SER A 37 8.45 -2.86 -14.97
CA SER A 37 8.98 -1.70 -15.69
C SER A 37 10.48 -1.58 -15.50
N GLY A 38 11.15 -0.72 -16.30
CA GLY A 38 12.59 -0.55 -16.26
C GLY A 38 13.33 -1.63 -17.04
N ASN A 39 14.46 -2.09 -16.51
CA ASN A 39 15.33 -3.08 -17.17
C ASN A 39 14.93 -4.51 -16.78
N PRO A 40 14.40 -5.34 -17.70
CA PRO A 40 13.99 -6.71 -17.37
C PRO A 40 15.14 -7.63 -16.93
N ASP A 41 16.39 -7.28 -17.27
CA ASP A 41 17.60 -8.00 -16.86
C ASP A 41 18.30 -7.30 -15.68
N GLY A 42 17.65 -6.30 -15.09
CA GLY A 42 18.18 -5.47 -14.01
C GLY A 42 18.07 -6.11 -12.64
N ILE A 43 18.42 -5.31 -11.64
CA ILE A 43 18.35 -5.69 -10.23
C ILE A 43 16.88 -5.71 -9.80
N PRO A 44 16.32 -6.83 -9.33
CA PRO A 44 14.90 -6.91 -9.00
C PRO A 44 14.57 -6.13 -7.73
N VAL A 45 13.54 -5.30 -7.82
CA VAL A 45 12.95 -4.58 -6.69
C VAL A 45 11.43 -4.72 -6.69
N ILE A 46 10.88 -5.18 -5.58
CA ILE A 46 9.44 -5.20 -5.33
C ILE A 46 9.02 -3.93 -4.60
N VAL A 47 8.00 -3.26 -5.13
CA VAL A 47 7.40 -2.07 -4.51
C VAL A 47 6.06 -2.46 -3.89
N ILE A 48 5.97 -2.31 -2.58
CA ILE A 48 4.79 -2.65 -1.78
C ILE A 48 4.07 -1.35 -1.41
N HIS A 49 2.88 -1.16 -1.98
CA HIS A 49 2.09 0.04 -1.74
C HIS A 49 1.49 0.08 -0.32
N GLY A 50 1.10 1.27 0.10
CA GLY A 50 0.46 1.52 1.38
C GLY A 50 -1.06 1.35 1.36
N GLY A 51 -1.68 1.86 2.37
CA GLY A 51 -3.11 1.77 2.65
C GLY A 51 -3.34 1.08 3.99
N PRO A 52 -3.68 -0.24 4.03
CA PRO A 52 -3.87 -1.19 2.94
C PRO A 52 -4.97 -0.75 1.95
N GLY A 53 -4.86 -1.21 0.71
CA GLY A 53 -5.88 -0.93 -0.30
C GLY A 53 -5.62 0.31 -1.17
N GLY A 54 -4.45 0.97 -1.04
CA GLY A 54 -4.10 2.14 -1.85
C GLY A 54 -3.84 1.84 -3.33
N GLY A 55 -3.47 0.61 -3.66
CA GLY A 55 -3.08 0.23 -5.00
C GLY A 55 -1.69 0.73 -5.42
N SER A 56 -1.14 0.15 -6.47
CA SER A 56 0.11 0.59 -7.08
C SER A 56 -0.10 1.88 -7.89
N GLN A 57 0.96 2.67 -8.03
CA GLN A 57 0.90 3.93 -8.77
C GLN A 57 2.10 4.06 -9.73
N PRO A 58 1.89 4.58 -10.94
CA PRO A 58 2.98 4.79 -11.92
C PRO A 58 4.11 5.66 -11.39
N SER A 59 3.82 6.58 -10.45
CA SER A 59 4.82 7.44 -9.82
C SER A 59 5.89 6.67 -9.05
N TYR A 60 5.59 5.48 -8.54
CA TYR A 60 6.56 4.67 -7.78
C TYR A 60 7.69 4.14 -8.66
N ARG A 61 7.47 3.97 -9.98
CA ARG A 61 8.52 3.59 -10.94
C ARG A 61 9.67 4.58 -10.94
N ARG A 62 9.39 5.86 -10.65
CA ARG A 62 10.34 6.97 -10.70
C ARG A 62 11.30 7.05 -9.50
N TYR A 63 11.16 6.17 -8.52
CA TYR A 63 12.10 6.09 -7.40
C TYR A 63 13.38 5.30 -7.73
N PHE A 64 13.40 4.62 -8.86
CA PHE A 64 14.47 3.72 -9.27
C PHE A 64 15.03 4.11 -10.62
N ASP A 65 16.36 3.91 -10.80
CA ASP A 65 17.02 4.05 -12.09
C ASP A 65 16.52 2.97 -13.07
N PRO A 66 15.74 3.35 -14.09
CA PRO A 66 15.11 2.36 -14.97
C PRO A 66 16.10 1.60 -15.87
N THR A 67 17.36 2.05 -15.92
CA THR A 67 18.41 1.34 -16.66
C THR A 67 19.04 0.21 -15.84
N LYS A 68 18.88 0.25 -14.52
CA LYS A 68 19.52 -0.67 -13.58
C LYS A 68 18.54 -1.63 -12.91
N PHE A 69 17.32 -1.19 -12.67
CA PHE A 69 16.34 -1.96 -11.89
C PHE A 69 15.26 -2.57 -12.76
N ASP A 70 14.92 -3.81 -12.43
CA ASP A 70 13.67 -4.46 -12.78
C ASP A 70 12.65 -4.13 -11.69
N ILE A 71 11.74 -3.23 -11.98
CA ILE A 71 10.82 -2.64 -11.02
C ILE A 71 9.49 -3.38 -11.09
N ILE A 72 9.16 -4.10 -10.04
CA ILE A 72 7.94 -4.90 -9.93
C ILE A 72 6.98 -4.18 -9.00
N GLN A 73 5.76 -3.94 -9.46
CA GLN A 73 4.65 -3.41 -8.69
C GLN A 73 3.47 -4.37 -8.77
N PHE A 74 2.64 -4.38 -7.76
CA PHE A 74 1.42 -5.20 -7.75
C PHE A 74 0.36 -4.53 -6.90
N ASP A 75 -0.89 -4.83 -7.19
CA ASP A 75 -2.01 -4.48 -6.34
C ASP A 75 -2.27 -5.61 -5.35
N GLN A 76 -2.30 -5.30 -4.05
CA GLN A 76 -2.61 -6.28 -3.03
C GLN A 76 -4.05 -6.76 -3.18
N ARG A 77 -4.43 -7.84 -2.48
CA ARG A 77 -5.79 -8.39 -2.53
C ARG A 77 -6.84 -7.31 -2.29
N GLY A 78 -7.92 -7.38 -3.04
CA GLY A 78 -9.09 -6.51 -2.87
C GLY A 78 -8.90 -5.05 -3.30
N CYS A 79 -7.79 -4.68 -3.94
CA CYS A 79 -7.56 -3.30 -4.36
C CYS A 79 -7.03 -3.17 -5.79
N GLY A 80 -7.05 -1.94 -6.30
CA GLY A 80 -6.58 -1.63 -7.64
C GLY A 80 -7.27 -2.46 -8.72
N GLN A 81 -6.48 -3.16 -9.50
CA GLN A 81 -6.95 -4.07 -10.56
C GLN A 81 -7.03 -5.53 -10.08
N SER A 82 -6.65 -5.83 -8.83
CA SER A 82 -6.77 -7.17 -8.24
C SER A 82 -8.23 -7.53 -7.98
N THR A 83 -8.56 -8.82 -8.12
CA THR A 83 -9.92 -9.32 -7.99
C THR A 83 -10.03 -10.47 -6.98
N PRO A 84 -11.18 -10.60 -6.29
CA PRO A 84 -12.35 -9.72 -6.29
C PRO A 84 -12.04 -8.37 -5.63
N TYR A 85 -12.69 -7.30 -6.11
CA TYR A 85 -12.49 -5.96 -5.58
C TYR A 85 -13.19 -5.79 -4.22
N ALA A 86 -12.48 -5.17 -3.26
CA ALA A 86 -12.94 -4.93 -1.89
C ALA A 86 -13.30 -6.21 -1.09
N GLU A 87 -12.86 -7.39 -1.56
CA GLU A 87 -13.09 -8.66 -0.86
C GLU A 87 -12.24 -8.74 0.42
N LEU A 88 -12.88 -9.15 1.52
CA LEU A 88 -12.26 -9.29 2.84
C LEU A 88 -11.94 -10.75 3.20
N GLU A 89 -12.63 -11.72 2.58
CA GLU A 89 -12.36 -13.12 2.81
C GLU A 89 -10.93 -13.46 2.39
N ASP A 90 -10.19 -14.17 3.23
CA ASP A 90 -8.77 -14.51 3.01
C ASP A 90 -7.85 -13.31 2.70
N ASN A 91 -8.29 -12.09 3.02
CA ASN A 91 -7.50 -10.88 2.84
C ASN A 91 -6.88 -10.44 4.17
N ASN A 92 -5.77 -11.05 4.51
CA ASN A 92 -5.04 -10.79 5.76
C ASN A 92 -3.52 -10.72 5.52
N THR A 93 -2.79 -10.29 6.54
CA THR A 93 -1.33 -10.08 6.44
C THR A 93 -0.55 -11.32 6.02
N HIS A 94 -0.92 -12.51 6.52
CA HIS A 94 -0.22 -13.75 6.18
C HIS A 94 -0.46 -14.13 4.73
N ALA A 95 -1.67 -13.94 4.23
CA ALA A 95 -2.00 -14.14 2.84
C ALA A 95 -1.17 -13.20 1.94
N SER A 96 -1.07 -11.91 2.30
CA SER A 96 -0.26 -10.93 1.56
C SER A 96 1.24 -11.28 1.55
N VAL A 97 1.77 -11.83 2.65
CA VAL A 97 3.15 -12.34 2.69
C VAL A 97 3.33 -13.54 1.75
N SER A 98 2.37 -14.46 1.72
CA SER A 98 2.37 -15.60 0.79
C SER A 98 2.30 -15.15 -0.67
N ASP A 99 1.52 -14.10 -0.95
CA ASP A 99 1.39 -13.56 -2.31
C ASP A 99 2.72 -12.96 -2.82
N LEU A 100 3.50 -12.32 -1.95
CA LEU A 100 4.85 -11.86 -2.31
C LEU A 100 5.77 -13.02 -2.72
N GLU A 101 5.74 -14.16 -2.01
CA GLU A 101 6.50 -15.33 -2.42
C GLU A 101 6.01 -15.92 -3.75
N LYS A 102 4.69 -15.99 -3.96
CA LYS A 102 4.13 -16.45 -5.24
C LYS A 102 4.54 -15.55 -6.40
N LEU A 103 4.54 -14.22 -6.21
CA LEU A 103 5.06 -13.28 -7.21
C LEU A 103 6.54 -13.50 -7.49
N ARG A 104 7.35 -13.62 -6.44
CA ARG A 104 8.78 -13.86 -6.58
C ARG A 104 9.06 -15.14 -7.38
N GLU A 105 8.36 -16.21 -7.06
CA GLU A 105 8.48 -17.51 -7.74
C GLU A 105 7.97 -17.45 -9.18
N HIS A 106 6.85 -16.74 -9.42
CA HIS A 106 6.29 -16.52 -10.76
C HIS A 106 7.28 -15.86 -11.71
N PHE A 107 8.11 -14.93 -11.20
CA PHE A 107 9.15 -14.26 -11.98
C PHE A 107 10.49 -14.99 -11.97
N GLY A 108 10.62 -16.10 -11.26
CA GLY A 108 11.89 -16.85 -11.14
C GLY A 108 12.98 -16.07 -10.38
N ILE A 109 12.60 -15.12 -9.55
CA ILE A 109 13.52 -14.27 -8.80
C ILE A 109 13.96 -14.99 -7.52
N GLU A 110 15.28 -15.14 -7.32
CA GLU A 110 15.80 -15.77 -6.10
C GLU A 110 15.69 -14.84 -4.89
N LYS A 111 16.12 -13.59 -5.06
CA LYS A 111 16.11 -12.53 -4.04
C LYS A 111 15.83 -11.19 -4.69
N TRP A 112 15.23 -10.28 -3.96
CA TRP A 112 14.94 -8.94 -4.41
C TRP A 112 15.18 -7.87 -3.35
N HIS A 113 15.33 -6.64 -3.78
CA HIS A 113 15.19 -5.48 -2.91
C HIS A 113 13.72 -5.24 -2.63
N VAL A 114 13.39 -4.84 -1.40
CA VAL A 114 12.01 -4.59 -0.98
C VAL A 114 11.87 -3.11 -0.61
N PHE A 115 10.96 -2.43 -1.28
CA PHE A 115 10.61 -1.04 -1.02
C PHE A 115 9.16 -0.97 -0.54
N GLY A 116 8.94 -0.39 0.65
CA GLY A 116 7.60 -0.29 1.24
C GLY A 116 7.33 1.05 1.88
N GLY A 117 6.11 1.58 1.68
CA GLY A 117 5.66 2.82 2.29
C GLY A 117 4.40 2.65 3.13
N SER A 118 4.34 3.31 4.31
CA SER A 118 3.17 3.26 5.20
C SER A 118 2.83 1.79 5.58
N TRP A 119 1.61 1.31 5.32
CA TRP A 119 1.26 -0.11 5.44
C TRP A 119 2.23 -1.03 4.68
N GLY A 120 2.72 -0.60 3.51
CA GLY A 120 3.74 -1.35 2.78
C GLY A 120 5.03 -1.53 3.57
N SER A 121 5.39 -0.62 4.49
CA SER A 121 6.53 -0.82 5.39
C SER A 121 6.27 -1.90 6.43
N THR A 122 5.05 -1.98 6.96
CA THR A 122 4.60 -3.06 7.85
C THR A 122 4.72 -4.41 7.18
N LEU A 123 4.14 -4.53 5.97
CA LEU A 123 4.15 -5.78 5.20
C LEU A 123 5.57 -6.19 4.81
N SER A 124 6.42 -5.22 4.41
CA SER A 124 7.84 -5.45 4.10
C SER A 124 8.61 -6.03 5.29
N LEU A 125 8.39 -5.50 6.48
CA LEU A 125 9.05 -5.99 7.71
C LEU A 125 8.61 -7.41 8.05
N ILE A 126 7.31 -7.70 7.96
CA ILE A 126 6.77 -9.04 8.23
C ILE A 126 7.29 -10.03 7.19
N TYR A 127 7.30 -9.64 5.90
CA TYR A 127 7.86 -10.45 4.84
C TYR A 127 9.34 -10.78 5.08
N ALA A 128 10.15 -9.77 5.39
CA ALA A 128 11.57 -9.97 5.65
C ALA A 128 11.86 -10.87 6.88
N GLN A 129 11.01 -10.82 7.89
CA GLN A 129 11.11 -11.70 9.06
C GLN A 129 10.75 -13.15 8.72
N ASN A 130 9.76 -13.37 7.86
CA ASN A 130 9.35 -14.71 7.44
C ASN A 130 10.29 -15.30 6.37
N HIS A 131 10.84 -14.46 5.48
CA HIS A 131 11.66 -14.86 4.34
C HIS A 131 13.01 -14.11 4.29
N PRO A 132 13.84 -14.12 5.35
CA PRO A 132 15.06 -13.30 5.41
C PRO A 132 16.07 -13.65 4.30
N SER A 133 16.07 -14.89 3.81
CA SER A 133 16.93 -15.34 2.72
C SER A 133 16.51 -14.82 1.34
N ARG A 134 15.31 -14.23 1.22
CA ARG A 134 14.74 -13.69 -0.04
C ARG A 134 14.93 -12.19 -0.18
N VAL A 135 15.38 -11.51 0.85
CA VAL A 135 15.51 -10.05 0.90
C VAL A 135 16.97 -9.64 0.79
N LEU A 136 17.31 -8.85 -0.23
CA LEU A 136 18.63 -8.24 -0.41
C LEU A 136 18.79 -7.00 0.48
N SER A 137 17.77 -6.15 0.52
CA SER A 137 17.70 -4.98 1.39
C SER A 137 16.25 -4.54 1.57
N LEU A 138 16.03 -3.73 2.63
CA LEU A 138 14.77 -3.05 2.89
C LEU A 138 14.96 -1.54 2.77
N THR A 139 14.10 -0.89 1.98
CA THR A 139 13.95 0.56 1.96
C THR A 139 12.54 0.90 2.40
N LEU A 140 12.41 1.53 3.57
CA LEU A 140 11.12 1.80 4.18
C LEU A 140 10.91 3.32 4.34
N ARG A 141 9.74 3.80 3.95
CA ARG A 141 9.34 5.19 4.15
C ARG A 141 8.00 5.29 4.87
N GLY A 142 7.82 6.39 5.65
CA GLY A 142 6.60 6.55 6.44
C GLY A 142 6.36 5.30 7.31
N ILE A 143 7.41 4.88 8.05
CA ILE A 143 7.42 3.61 8.78
C ILE A 143 6.23 3.54 9.72
N PHE A 144 5.43 2.50 9.55
CA PHE A 144 4.25 2.21 10.33
C PHE A 144 4.35 0.77 10.84
N MET A 145 4.26 0.58 12.15
CA MET A 145 4.41 -0.73 12.80
C MET A 145 3.06 -1.35 13.17
N CYS A 146 1.96 -0.68 12.86
CA CYS A 146 0.59 -1.09 13.17
C CYS A 146 0.37 -1.35 14.68
N ARG A 147 1.10 -0.64 15.55
CA ARG A 147 0.95 -0.76 17.01
C ARG A 147 -0.32 -0.06 17.47
N LYS A 148 -0.92 -0.54 18.55
CA LYS A 148 -2.13 0.08 19.12
C LYS A 148 -1.94 1.57 19.41
N SER A 149 -0.76 1.99 19.88
CA SER A 149 -0.44 3.39 20.14
C SER A 149 -0.38 4.23 18.85
N GLU A 150 0.11 3.68 17.74
CA GLU A 150 0.14 4.36 16.45
C GLU A 150 -1.26 4.49 15.86
N LEU A 151 -2.07 3.42 15.94
CA LEU A 151 -3.47 3.43 15.53
C LEU A 151 -4.27 4.43 16.33
N HIS A 152 -4.13 4.44 17.67
CA HIS A 152 -4.80 5.40 18.54
C HIS A 152 -4.39 6.83 18.21
N TRP A 153 -3.08 7.09 18.07
CA TRP A 153 -2.58 8.42 17.75
C TRP A 153 -3.10 8.91 16.40
N PHE A 154 -3.14 8.04 15.41
CA PHE A 154 -3.50 8.43 14.03
C PHE A 154 -5.01 8.60 13.85
N TYR A 155 -5.82 7.69 14.43
CA TYR A 155 -7.25 7.61 14.13
C TYR A 155 -8.16 8.03 15.29
N GLN A 156 -7.64 8.20 16.52
CA GLN A 156 -8.47 8.52 17.68
C GLN A 156 -8.07 9.83 18.36
N ASP A 157 -6.84 9.90 18.87
CA ASP A 157 -6.38 11.04 19.65
C ASP A 157 -4.87 11.21 19.51
N GLY A 158 -4.47 12.29 18.85
CA GLY A 158 -3.09 12.62 18.53
C GLY A 158 -2.99 13.45 17.25
N ALA A 159 -3.31 12.88 16.09
CA ALA A 159 -3.38 13.61 14.82
C ALA A 159 -4.42 14.76 14.89
N SER A 160 -5.47 14.58 15.66
CA SER A 160 -6.49 15.59 16.00
C SER A 160 -5.91 16.88 16.58
N HIS A 161 -4.82 16.79 17.33
CA HIS A 161 -4.15 17.97 17.92
C HIS A 161 -3.22 18.70 16.93
N VAL A 162 -2.72 17.97 15.94
CA VAL A 162 -1.79 18.51 14.94
C VAL A 162 -2.54 19.07 13.72
N PHE A 163 -3.61 18.40 13.34
CA PHE A 163 -4.43 18.72 12.17
C PHE A 163 -5.93 18.78 12.51
N PRO A 164 -6.35 19.67 13.44
CA PRO A 164 -7.75 19.68 13.92
C PRO A 164 -8.76 19.89 12.80
N ASP A 165 -8.50 20.83 11.89
CA ASP A 165 -9.42 21.16 10.79
C ASP A 165 -9.65 19.97 9.83
N ALA A 166 -8.65 19.12 9.64
CA ALA A 166 -8.76 17.94 8.80
C ALA A 166 -9.36 16.75 9.57
N PHE A 167 -9.17 16.72 10.89
CA PHE A 167 -9.67 15.63 11.74
C PHE A 167 -11.15 15.77 12.11
N GLU A 168 -11.64 17.01 12.24
CA GLU A 168 -13.05 17.28 12.60
C GLU A 168 -14.05 16.63 11.64
N PRO A 169 -13.94 16.77 10.31
CA PRO A 169 -14.86 16.13 9.37
C PRO A 169 -14.84 14.60 9.49
N TYR A 170 -13.66 14.02 9.73
CA TYR A 170 -13.52 12.59 9.95
C TYR A 170 -14.24 12.14 11.23
N ARG A 171 -14.02 12.82 12.36
CA ARG A 171 -14.67 12.51 13.63
C ARG A 171 -16.18 12.74 13.56
N ASP A 172 -16.62 13.89 13.03
CA ASP A 172 -18.01 14.36 13.09
C ASP A 172 -18.94 13.61 12.12
N HIS A 173 -18.35 12.85 11.17
CA HIS A 173 -19.11 11.87 10.39
C HIS A 173 -19.67 10.74 11.26
N ILE A 174 -19.04 10.44 12.40
CA ILE A 174 -19.48 9.41 13.33
C ILE A 174 -20.40 10.02 14.39
N PRO A 175 -21.60 9.44 14.68
CA PRO A 175 -22.47 9.90 15.74
C PRO A 175 -21.77 9.98 17.10
N LEU A 176 -22.05 11.02 17.86
CA LEU A 176 -21.39 11.31 19.13
C LEU A 176 -21.26 10.11 20.09
N PRO A 177 -22.29 9.24 20.28
CA PRO A 177 -22.15 8.08 21.16
C PRO A 177 -21.12 7.04 20.70
N GLU A 178 -20.72 7.05 19.42
CA GLU A 178 -19.79 6.10 18.83
C GLU A 178 -18.37 6.67 18.67
N GLN A 179 -18.18 7.98 18.89
CA GLN A 179 -16.88 8.64 18.71
C GLN A 179 -15.79 8.18 19.71
N GLY A 180 -16.16 7.41 20.72
CA GLY A 180 -15.19 6.83 21.66
C GLY A 180 -14.25 5.78 21.06
N ASP A 181 -14.59 5.21 19.90
CA ASP A 181 -13.76 4.26 19.13
C ASP A 181 -14.04 4.43 17.64
N LEU A 182 -13.36 5.40 17.04
CA LEU A 182 -13.57 5.76 15.63
C LEU A 182 -13.20 4.61 14.67
N ILE A 183 -12.16 3.84 14.97
CA ILE A 183 -11.77 2.69 14.14
C ILE A 183 -12.90 1.66 14.09
N LYS A 184 -13.46 1.32 15.24
CA LYS A 184 -14.58 0.37 15.32
C LYS A 184 -15.82 0.91 14.61
N ALA A 185 -16.12 2.19 14.81
CA ALA A 185 -17.28 2.83 14.19
C ALA A 185 -17.18 2.87 12.65
N TYR A 186 -16.00 3.20 12.11
CA TYR A 186 -15.74 3.16 10.67
C TYR A 186 -15.73 1.73 10.14
N TYR A 187 -15.11 0.78 10.85
CA TYR A 187 -15.10 -0.61 10.43
C TYR A 187 -16.53 -1.15 10.24
N ALA A 188 -17.40 -0.90 11.21
CA ALA A 188 -18.80 -1.35 11.14
C ALA A 188 -19.53 -0.77 9.90
N ARG A 189 -19.24 0.50 9.53
CA ARG A 189 -19.83 1.14 8.35
C ARG A 189 -19.25 0.61 7.04
N LEU A 190 -17.94 0.51 6.97
CA LEU A 190 -17.25 0.09 5.75
C LEU A 190 -17.41 -1.40 5.42
N THR A 191 -17.82 -2.22 6.40
CA THR A 191 -18.11 -3.65 6.21
C THR A 191 -19.61 -3.96 6.26
N SER A 192 -20.47 -2.92 6.27
CA SER A 192 -21.92 -3.07 6.25
C SER A 192 -22.43 -3.40 4.85
N ASP A 193 -23.50 -4.17 4.78
CA ASP A 193 -24.28 -4.39 3.54
C ASP A 193 -25.17 -3.17 3.20
N ASP A 194 -25.23 -2.16 4.07
CA ASP A 194 -25.98 -0.94 3.82
C ASP A 194 -25.23 -0.02 2.85
N VAL A 195 -25.70 0.02 1.63
CA VAL A 195 -25.13 0.81 0.52
C VAL A 195 -25.09 2.30 0.85
N CYS A 196 -26.03 2.83 1.66
CA CYS A 196 -26.04 4.21 2.08
C CYS A 196 -24.86 4.51 3.01
N LEU A 197 -24.55 3.60 3.93
CA LEU A 197 -23.41 3.76 4.83
C LEU A 197 -22.08 3.67 4.09
N LEU A 198 -21.97 2.76 3.12
CA LEU A 198 -20.78 2.62 2.26
C LEU A 198 -20.55 3.87 1.41
N TYR A 199 -21.62 4.42 0.81
CA TYR A 199 -21.53 5.58 -0.08
C TYR A 199 -21.21 6.88 0.65
N THR A 200 -21.70 7.04 1.87
CA THR A 200 -21.52 8.26 2.68
C THR A 200 -20.28 8.24 3.55
N SER A 201 -19.64 7.08 3.74
CA SER A 201 -18.40 6.97 4.53
C SER A 201 -17.21 7.50 3.71
N PRO A 202 -16.50 8.54 4.18
CA PRO A 202 -15.31 9.03 3.47
C PRO A 202 -14.27 7.92 3.38
N SER A 203 -14.00 7.54 2.14
CA SER A 203 -12.95 6.56 1.83
C SER A 203 -11.64 7.28 1.53
N PRO A 204 -10.47 6.72 1.88
CA PRO A 204 -9.19 7.24 1.41
C PRO A 204 -9.07 7.35 -0.12
N ARG A 205 -10.00 6.73 -0.85
CA ARG A 205 -10.09 6.77 -2.32
C ARG A 205 -10.74 8.04 -2.86
N ASP A 206 -11.53 8.74 -2.03
CA ASP A 206 -12.24 9.94 -2.44
C ASP A 206 -11.34 11.20 -2.48
N ASN A 207 -10.10 11.07 -2.02
CA ASN A 207 -9.07 12.11 -2.01
C ASN A 207 -8.03 11.98 -3.15
N THR A 208 -8.36 11.31 -4.25
CA THR A 208 -7.56 11.32 -5.47
C THR A 208 -7.95 12.50 -6.38
N GLY A 209 -7.70 13.71 -5.89
CA GLY A 209 -7.72 14.94 -6.65
C GLY A 209 -6.31 15.47 -6.83
#